data_2da94baf365bb2ea972bacbbe265e27a
#
_entry.id   2da94baf365bb2ea972bacbbe265e27a
#
_cell.length_a   1.000
_cell.length_b   1.000
_cell.length_c   1.000
_cell.angle_alpha   90.00
_cell.angle_beta   90.00
_cell.angle_gamma   90.00
#
_symmetry.space_group_name_H-M   'P 1'
#
loop_
_entity.id
_entity.type
_entity.pdbx_description
1 polymer ?
#
loop_
_entity_poly.entity_id
_entity_poly.type
_entity_poly.pdbx_seq_one_letter_code
_entity_poly.pdbx_strand_id
1 'polypeptide(L)'
;MVRSAATLIRERGIHGVGLREIVVHSGGPRGSLGRYFPGGKAQLVTEALDLAAAELSDEVAEALTTADTFAEAIAAIVAPWRRLLVENDFALGCPFAATVVDSAAESDELRGHVDDLFAQWRASVAQVYVDFGELPAAADEQSTVVLSALEGALILARARRSIEPLEVVERYFATRPPGGNSGDGGN
;
A
#
# COMPACT_ATOMS: atom_id res chain seq x y z
N MET A 1 -19.50 5.03 3.36
CA MET A 1 -19.34 3.65 3.85
C MET A 1 -18.05 3.01 3.33
N VAL A 2 -17.77 3.00 2.04
CA VAL A 2 -16.53 2.43 1.47
C VAL A 2 -15.28 3.05 2.12
N ARG A 3 -15.15 4.37 2.15
CA ARG A 3 -14.04 5.08 2.83
C ARG A 3 -13.93 4.72 4.32
N SER A 4 -15.06 4.61 5.01
CA SER A 4 -15.07 4.18 6.42
C SER A 4 -14.60 2.74 6.60
N ALA A 5 -14.98 1.85 5.67
CA ALA A 5 -14.49 0.48 5.66
C ALA A 5 -12.98 0.44 5.44
N ALA A 6 -12.46 1.18 4.46
CA ALA A 6 -11.02 1.28 4.20
C ALA A 6 -10.23 1.76 5.44
N THR A 7 -10.71 2.80 6.12
CA THR A 7 -10.10 3.31 7.36
C THR A 7 -10.08 2.25 8.46
N LEU A 8 -11.21 1.61 8.72
CA LEU A 8 -11.32 0.62 9.78
C LEU A 8 -10.49 -0.66 9.48
N ILE A 9 -10.41 -1.07 8.21
CA ILE A 9 -9.55 -2.19 7.79
C ILE A 9 -8.07 -1.84 8.01
N ARG A 10 -7.64 -0.62 7.67
CA ARG A 10 -6.28 -0.13 7.94
C ARG A 10 -5.93 -0.16 9.43
N GLU A 11 -6.92 0.10 10.29
CA GLU A 11 -6.73 0.16 11.75
C GLU A 11 -6.66 -1.24 12.37
N ARG A 12 -7.59 -2.15 12.01
CA ARG A 12 -7.88 -3.37 12.77
C ARG A 12 -8.00 -4.65 11.95
N GLY A 13 -7.74 -4.59 10.64
CA GLY A 13 -7.95 -5.71 9.74
C GLY A 13 -9.43 -6.00 9.48
N ILE A 14 -9.70 -6.98 8.62
CA ILE A 14 -11.08 -7.28 8.19
C ILE A 14 -11.89 -8.03 9.25
N HIS A 15 -11.25 -8.84 10.09
CA HIS A 15 -11.93 -9.55 11.18
C HIS A 15 -12.30 -8.62 12.32
N GLY A 16 -11.49 -7.58 12.57
CA GLY A 16 -11.74 -6.56 13.58
C GLY A 16 -12.88 -5.59 13.27
N VAL A 17 -13.53 -5.71 12.08
CA VAL A 17 -14.51 -4.74 11.61
C VAL A 17 -15.85 -5.37 11.28
N GLY A 18 -16.90 -4.89 11.92
CA GLY A 18 -18.28 -5.30 11.68
C GLY A 18 -19.05 -4.36 10.75
N LEU A 19 -19.98 -4.89 9.94
CA LEU A 19 -20.82 -4.07 9.05
C LEU A 19 -21.58 -2.95 9.77
N ARG A 20 -22.11 -3.24 10.99
CA ARG A 20 -22.81 -2.23 11.79
C ARG A 20 -21.92 -1.08 12.22
N GLU A 21 -20.68 -1.39 12.52
CA GLU A 21 -19.67 -0.41 12.91
C GLU A 21 -19.29 0.50 11.73
N ILE A 22 -19.14 -0.06 10.53
CA ILE A 22 -18.90 0.73 9.32
C ILE A 22 -20.04 1.72 9.07
N VAL A 23 -21.29 1.29 9.25
CA VAL A 23 -22.46 2.19 9.13
C VAL A 23 -22.39 3.31 10.14
N VAL A 24 -22.11 3.01 11.40
CA VAL A 24 -21.99 4.04 12.47
C VAL A 24 -20.85 4.99 12.15
N HIS A 25 -19.67 4.48 11.81
CA HIS A 25 -18.49 5.29 11.48
C HIS A 25 -18.73 6.20 10.27
N SER A 26 -19.51 5.73 9.27
CA SER A 26 -19.82 6.52 8.08
C SER A 26 -20.92 7.56 8.27
N GLY A 27 -21.63 7.55 9.40
CA GLY A 27 -22.82 8.36 9.59
C GLY A 27 -24.00 7.93 8.69
N GLY A 28 -23.94 6.78 8.06
CA GLY A 28 -24.94 6.29 7.12
C GLY A 28 -26.23 5.78 7.80
N PRO A 29 -27.36 5.73 7.07
CA PRO A 29 -28.61 5.17 7.58
C PRO A 29 -28.49 3.67 7.86
N ARG A 30 -28.99 3.21 9.01
CA ARG A 30 -28.87 1.80 9.46
C ARG A 30 -29.43 0.76 8.49
N GLY A 31 -30.40 1.11 7.63
CA GLY A 31 -31.00 0.19 6.65
C GLY A 31 -30.37 0.21 5.26
N SER A 32 -29.32 0.98 5.04
CA SER A 32 -28.77 1.22 3.70
C SER A 32 -27.81 0.14 3.19
N LEU A 33 -27.23 -0.66 4.07
CA LEU A 33 -26.24 -1.68 3.69
C LEU A 33 -26.75 -2.67 2.65
N GLY A 34 -27.87 -3.34 2.90
CA GLY A 34 -28.40 -4.34 1.97
C GLY A 34 -28.82 -3.77 0.61
N ARG A 35 -29.09 -2.45 0.55
CA ARG A 35 -29.42 -1.77 -0.71
C ARG A 35 -28.18 -1.46 -1.54
N TYR A 36 -27.12 -0.96 -0.88
CA TYR A 36 -25.90 -0.52 -1.57
C TYR A 36 -24.88 -1.65 -1.71
N PHE A 37 -24.88 -2.60 -0.80
CA PHE A 37 -23.94 -3.73 -0.77
C PHE A 37 -24.70 -5.05 -0.68
N PRO A 38 -25.40 -5.48 -1.75
CA PRO A 38 -26.13 -6.74 -1.76
C PRO A 38 -25.22 -7.96 -1.57
N GLY A 39 -23.93 -7.87 -1.95
CA GLY A 39 -22.89 -8.86 -1.65
C GLY A 39 -22.34 -8.80 -0.22
N GLY A 40 -22.92 -7.96 0.63
CA GLY A 40 -22.59 -7.90 2.05
C GLY A 40 -21.17 -7.39 2.36
N LYS A 41 -20.55 -8.03 3.37
CA LYS A 41 -19.22 -7.62 3.85
C LYS A 41 -18.13 -7.83 2.79
N ALA A 42 -18.20 -8.92 2.02
CA ALA A 42 -17.22 -9.23 0.98
C ALA A 42 -17.16 -8.11 -0.06
N GLN A 43 -18.29 -7.73 -0.64
CA GLN A 43 -18.38 -6.63 -1.59
C GLN A 43 -17.83 -5.32 -1.00
N LEU A 44 -18.23 -4.98 0.23
CA LEU A 44 -17.80 -3.75 0.86
C LEU A 44 -16.28 -3.72 1.13
N VAL A 45 -15.70 -4.88 1.49
CA VAL A 45 -14.25 -5.02 1.67
C VAL A 45 -13.53 -4.84 0.34
N THR A 46 -13.96 -5.52 -0.73
CA THR A 46 -13.37 -5.40 -2.07
C THR A 46 -13.39 -3.93 -2.54
N GLU A 47 -14.56 -3.27 -2.49
CA GLU A 47 -14.66 -1.85 -2.87
C GLU A 47 -13.82 -0.92 -1.98
N ALA A 48 -13.63 -1.26 -0.71
CA ALA A 48 -12.77 -0.48 0.19
C ALA A 48 -11.29 -0.64 -0.13
N LEU A 49 -10.86 -1.82 -0.55
CA LEU A 49 -9.49 -2.07 -1.01
C LEU A 49 -9.23 -1.38 -2.36
N ASP A 50 -10.18 -1.45 -3.29
CA ASP A 50 -10.07 -0.75 -4.58
C ASP A 50 -9.95 0.77 -4.39
N LEU A 51 -10.78 1.35 -3.51
CA LEU A 51 -10.68 2.77 -3.17
C LEU A 51 -9.31 3.12 -2.59
N ALA A 52 -8.82 2.30 -1.66
CA ALA A 52 -7.52 2.54 -1.03
C ALA A 52 -6.36 2.42 -2.03
N ALA A 53 -6.46 1.49 -2.99
CA ALA A 53 -5.47 1.34 -4.06
C ALA A 53 -5.49 2.53 -5.02
N ALA A 54 -6.68 2.98 -5.44
CA ALA A 54 -6.82 4.14 -6.31
C ALA A 54 -6.27 5.42 -5.66
N GLU A 55 -6.64 5.69 -4.41
CA GLU A 55 -6.14 6.86 -3.66
C GLU A 55 -4.62 6.85 -3.53
N LEU A 56 -4.01 5.70 -3.23
CA LEU A 56 -2.56 5.54 -3.14
C LEU A 56 -1.90 5.77 -4.50
N SER A 57 -2.45 5.16 -5.55
CA SER A 57 -1.91 5.25 -6.92
C SER A 57 -1.94 6.69 -7.43
N ASP A 58 -3.06 7.38 -7.25
CA ASP A 58 -3.23 8.78 -7.69
C ASP A 58 -2.25 9.70 -6.98
N GLU A 59 -2.06 9.52 -5.67
CA GLU A 59 -1.16 10.31 -4.86
C GLU A 59 0.32 10.11 -5.25
N VAL A 60 0.73 8.85 -5.46
CA VAL A 60 2.09 8.54 -5.93
C VAL A 60 2.30 9.09 -7.34
N ALA A 61 1.33 8.89 -8.24
CA ALA A 61 1.42 9.39 -9.61
C ALA A 61 1.56 10.93 -9.65
N GLU A 62 0.77 11.65 -8.84
CA GLU A 62 0.89 13.11 -8.72
C GLU A 62 2.29 13.53 -8.22
N ALA A 63 2.80 12.87 -7.17
CA ALA A 63 4.12 13.17 -6.62
C ALA A 63 5.25 12.87 -7.62
N LEU A 64 5.12 11.83 -8.44
CA LEU A 64 6.09 11.47 -9.48
C LEU A 64 6.17 12.50 -10.61
N THR A 65 5.13 13.30 -10.85
CA THR A 65 5.15 14.35 -11.90
C THR A 65 6.23 15.42 -11.67
N THR A 66 6.70 15.57 -10.44
CA THR A 66 7.70 16.57 -10.03
C THR A 66 9.03 15.95 -9.63
N ALA A 67 9.19 14.64 -9.75
CA ALA A 67 10.42 13.93 -9.39
C ALA A 67 11.40 13.95 -10.58
N ASP A 68 12.46 14.74 -10.47
CA ASP A 68 13.51 14.85 -11.49
C ASP A 68 14.64 13.83 -11.28
N THR A 69 14.74 13.26 -10.07
CA THR A 69 15.78 12.31 -9.70
C THR A 69 15.18 10.99 -9.17
N PHE A 70 15.95 9.91 -9.29
CA PHE A 70 15.55 8.62 -8.72
C PHE A 70 15.27 8.71 -7.21
N ALA A 71 16.06 9.48 -6.47
CA ALA A 71 15.86 9.68 -5.05
C ALA A 71 14.51 10.36 -4.75
N GLU A 72 14.11 11.35 -5.53
CA GLU A 72 12.80 12.00 -5.43
C GLU A 72 11.66 11.04 -5.81
N ALA A 73 11.85 10.18 -6.82
CA ALA A 73 10.87 9.17 -7.17
C ALA A 73 10.67 8.14 -6.05
N ILE A 74 11.74 7.68 -5.39
CA ILE A 74 11.63 6.81 -4.21
C ILE A 74 10.92 7.55 -3.05
N ALA A 75 11.25 8.82 -2.82
CA ALA A 75 10.57 9.63 -1.81
C ALA A 75 9.06 9.77 -2.11
N ALA A 76 8.68 9.94 -3.38
CA ALA A 76 7.29 9.99 -3.82
C ALA A 76 6.52 8.69 -3.51
N ILE A 77 7.16 7.52 -3.67
CA ILE A 77 6.56 6.22 -3.32
C ILE A 77 6.34 6.08 -1.81
N VAL A 78 7.24 6.62 -0.98
CA VAL A 78 7.18 6.48 0.49
C VAL A 78 6.30 7.54 1.16
N ALA A 79 6.19 8.73 0.57
CA ALA A 79 5.53 9.89 1.17
C ALA A 79 4.07 9.65 1.62
N PRO A 80 3.18 8.97 0.84
CA PRO A 80 1.82 8.69 1.27
C PRO A 80 1.74 7.89 2.56
N TRP A 81 2.63 6.93 2.73
CA TRP A 81 2.69 6.09 3.92
C TRP A 81 3.18 6.85 5.15
N ARG A 82 4.18 7.71 4.97
CA ARG A 82 4.66 8.60 6.05
C ARG A 82 3.53 9.51 6.52
N ARG A 83 2.83 10.15 5.57
CA ARG A 83 1.69 11.03 5.87
C ARG A 83 0.58 10.26 6.59
N LEU A 84 0.18 9.09 6.06
CA LEU A 84 -0.84 8.24 6.68
C LEU A 84 -0.54 7.94 8.15
N LEU A 85 0.69 7.54 8.45
CA LEU A 85 1.10 7.20 9.82
C LEU A 85 1.06 8.41 10.76
N VAL A 86 1.62 9.54 10.33
CA VAL A 86 1.73 10.74 11.17
C VAL A 86 0.35 11.36 11.43
N GLU A 87 -0.47 11.53 10.40
CA GLU A 87 -1.79 12.15 10.53
C GLU A 87 -2.78 11.30 11.34
N ASN A 88 -2.54 10.00 11.45
CA ASN A 88 -3.39 9.07 12.18
C ASN A 88 -2.72 8.48 13.42
N ASP A 89 -1.70 9.15 13.96
CA ASP A 89 -1.02 8.76 15.20
C ASP A 89 -0.60 7.27 15.18
N PHE A 90 -0.10 6.79 14.03
CA PHE A 90 0.35 5.41 13.78
C PHE A 90 -0.73 4.32 13.93
N ALA A 91 -2.01 4.71 14.00
CA ALA A 91 -3.10 3.75 14.12
C ALA A 91 -3.37 2.99 12.82
N LEU A 92 -3.18 3.63 11.66
CA LEU A 92 -3.48 3.05 10.35
C LEU A 92 -2.26 2.36 9.72
N GLY A 93 -2.50 1.27 8.98
CA GLY A 93 -1.48 0.55 8.23
C GLY A 93 -1.90 0.25 6.79
N CYS A 94 -1.19 -0.65 6.12
CA CYS A 94 -1.57 -1.14 4.81
C CYS A 94 -2.83 -2.00 4.89
N PRO A 95 -3.92 -1.68 4.17
CA PRO A 95 -5.14 -2.48 4.20
C PRO A 95 -4.97 -3.80 3.46
N PHE A 96 -4.09 -3.86 2.46
CA PHE A 96 -3.81 -5.06 1.67
C PHE A 96 -3.11 -6.11 2.54
N ALA A 97 -2.02 -5.73 3.21
CA ALA A 97 -1.31 -6.61 4.13
C ALA A 97 -2.20 -7.09 5.28
N ALA A 98 -3.00 -6.20 5.88
CA ALA A 98 -3.95 -6.57 6.91
C ALA A 98 -4.98 -7.60 6.40
N THR A 99 -5.50 -7.41 5.19
CA THR A 99 -6.45 -8.33 4.57
C THR A 99 -5.84 -9.71 4.32
N VAL A 100 -4.62 -9.77 3.77
CA VAL A 100 -3.94 -11.06 3.52
C VAL A 100 -3.68 -11.79 4.82
N VAL A 101 -3.18 -11.12 5.85
CA VAL A 101 -2.92 -11.75 7.16
C VAL A 101 -4.19 -12.31 7.79
N ASP A 102 -5.30 -11.59 7.67
CA ASP A 102 -6.57 -11.99 8.29
C ASP A 102 -7.32 -13.08 7.51
N SER A 103 -7.24 -13.12 6.18
CA SER A 103 -8.21 -13.87 5.37
C SER A 103 -7.64 -14.74 4.25
N ALA A 104 -6.33 -14.74 4.02
CA ALA A 104 -5.75 -15.50 2.90
C ALA A 104 -6.04 -17.01 2.95
N ALA A 105 -6.20 -17.56 4.15
CA ALA A 105 -6.54 -18.97 4.35
C ALA A 105 -8.06 -19.28 4.23
N GLU A 106 -8.90 -18.24 4.27
CA GLU A 106 -10.36 -18.38 4.36
C GLU A 106 -11.10 -18.07 3.05
N SER A 107 -10.48 -17.24 2.18
CA SER A 107 -11.10 -16.76 0.95
C SER A 107 -10.08 -16.64 -0.19
N ASP A 108 -10.12 -17.61 -1.10
CA ASP A 108 -9.29 -17.59 -2.32
C ASP A 108 -9.63 -16.38 -3.20
N GLU A 109 -10.91 -15.98 -3.27
CA GLU A 109 -11.35 -14.81 -4.05
C GLU A 109 -10.71 -13.52 -3.51
N LEU A 110 -10.79 -13.29 -2.20
CA LEU A 110 -10.23 -12.08 -1.59
C LEU A 110 -8.70 -12.09 -1.64
N ARG A 111 -8.06 -13.24 -1.44
CA ARG A 111 -6.62 -13.41 -1.61
C ARG A 111 -6.18 -13.07 -3.04
N GLY A 112 -6.88 -13.60 -4.05
CA GLY A 112 -6.59 -13.29 -5.46
C GLY A 112 -6.78 -11.81 -5.77
N HIS A 113 -7.84 -11.18 -5.26
CA HIS A 113 -8.06 -9.74 -5.44
C HIS A 113 -6.93 -8.89 -4.84
N VAL A 114 -6.46 -9.23 -3.65
CA VAL A 114 -5.33 -8.51 -3.02
C VAL A 114 -4.03 -8.77 -3.78
N ASP A 115 -3.81 -9.97 -4.30
CA ASP A 115 -2.64 -10.28 -5.15
C ASP A 115 -2.63 -9.41 -6.42
N ASP A 116 -3.78 -9.23 -7.07
CA ASP A 116 -3.93 -8.33 -8.23
C ASP A 116 -3.61 -6.86 -7.85
N LEU A 117 -4.05 -6.38 -6.70
CA LEU A 117 -3.74 -5.03 -6.22
C LEU A 117 -2.24 -4.85 -5.92
N PHE A 118 -1.61 -5.83 -5.29
CA PHE A 118 -0.16 -5.82 -5.10
C PHE A 118 0.61 -5.89 -6.43
N ALA A 119 0.12 -6.69 -7.40
CA ALA A 119 0.73 -6.77 -8.73
C ALA A 119 0.66 -5.42 -9.46
N GLN A 120 -0.46 -4.70 -9.38
CA GLN A 120 -0.59 -3.35 -9.94
C GLN A 120 0.37 -2.36 -9.28
N TRP A 121 0.46 -2.36 -7.96
CA TRP A 121 1.39 -1.50 -7.24
C TRP A 121 2.85 -1.83 -7.58
N ARG A 122 3.21 -3.13 -7.60
CA ARG A 122 4.52 -3.60 -8.02
C ARG A 122 4.87 -3.13 -9.43
N ALA A 123 3.94 -3.23 -10.39
CA ALA A 123 4.14 -2.77 -11.75
C ALA A 123 4.41 -1.25 -11.82
N SER A 124 3.72 -0.44 -11.01
CA SER A 124 3.96 0.99 -10.93
C SER A 124 5.35 1.32 -10.39
N VAL A 125 5.81 0.60 -9.35
CA VAL A 125 7.17 0.76 -8.81
C VAL A 125 8.21 0.29 -9.82
N ALA A 126 7.99 -0.84 -10.52
CA ALA A 126 8.90 -1.32 -11.57
C ALA A 126 9.03 -0.32 -12.71
N GLN A 127 7.93 0.36 -13.09
CA GLN A 127 7.97 1.40 -14.13
C GLN A 127 8.89 2.56 -13.71
N VAL A 128 8.88 2.96 -12.44
CA VAL A 128 9.82 3.98 -11.94
C VAL A 128 11.26 3.54 -12.18
N TYR A 129 11.62 2.29 -11.86
CA TYR A 129 12.97 1.77 -12.12
C TYR A 129 13.31 1.79 -13.62
N VAL A 130 12.37 1.41 -14.49
CA VAL A 130 12.56 1.43 -15.96
C VAL A 130 12.77 2.86 -16.46
N ASP A 131 11.99 3.82 -15.98
CA ASP A 131 12.09 5.24 -16.37
C ASP A 131 13.46 5.83 -16.00
N PHE A 132 14.10 5.32 -14.97
CA PHE A 132 15.48 5.67 -14.58
C PHE A 132 16.56 4.74 -15.15
N GLY A 133 16.22 3.90 -16.14
CA GLY A 133 17.18 3.15 -16.94
C GLY A 133 17.44 1.70 -16.51
N GLU A 134 16.62 1.13 -15.62
CA GLU A 134 16.73 -0.29 -15.27
C GLU A 134 16.15 -1.18 -16.38
N LEU A 135 16.68 -2.40 -16.50
CA LEU A 135 16.11 -3.40 -17.38
C LEU A 135 14.79 -3.95 -16.80
N PRO A 136 13.75 -4.21 -17.63
CA PRO A 136 12.43 -4.61 -17.13
C PRO A 136 12.45 -5.82 -16.17
N ALA A 137 13.26 -6.83 -16.42
CA ALA A 137 13.35 -8.00 -15.55
C ALA A 137 13.95 -7.65 -14.17
N ALA A 138 15.00 -6.83 -14.14
CA ALA A 138 15.61 -6.37 -12.89
C ALA A 138 14.68 -5.39 -12.16
N ALA A 139 13.98 -4.52 -12.86
CA ALA A 139 12.98 -3.61 -12.31
C ALA A 139 11.83 -4.37 -11.60
N ASP A 140 11.38 -5.50 -12.17
CA ASP A 140 10.37 -6.35 -11.56
C ASP A 140 10.86 -6.98 -10.23
N GLU A 141 12.10 -7.47 -10.20
CA GLU A 141 12.73 -7.98 -8.98
C GLU A 141 12.88 -6.86 -7.92
N GLN A 142 13.40 -5.69 -8.32
CA GLN A 142 13.59 -4.55 -7.42
C GLN A 142 12.26 -4.07 -6.85
N SER A 143 11.20 -3.98 -7.66
CA SER A 143 9.87 -3.58 -7.19
C SER A 143 9.34 -4.51 -6.09
N THR A 144 9.57 -5.83 -6.23
CA THR A 144 9.20 -6.81 -5.20
C THR A 144 9.96 -6.55 -3.88
N VAL A 145 11.27 -6.25 -3.96
CA VAL A 145 12.09 -5.94 -2.78
C VAL A 145 11.63 -4.64 -2.13
N VAL A 146 11.33 -3.60 -2.92
CA VAL A 146 10.81 -2.30 -2.42
C VAL A 146 9.51 -2.51 -1.66
N LEU A 147 8.54 -3.21 -2.25
CA LEU A 147 7.25 -3.45 -1.60
C LEU A 147 7.40 -4.23 -0.30
N SER A 148 8.21 -5.29 -0.33
CA SER A 148 8.48 -6.11 0.86
C SER A 148 9.11 -5.29 1.98
N ALA A 149 10.05 -4.41 1.64
CA ALA A 149 10.69 -3.51 2.62
C ALA A 149 9.71 -2.48 3.18
N LEU A 150 8.86 -1.87 2.32
CA LEU A 150 7.84 -0.91 2.74
C LEU A 150 6.81 -1.52 3.67
N GLU A 151 6.28 -2.71 3.37
CA GLU A 151 5.33 -3.40 4.24
C GLU A 151 5.96 -3.73 5.61
N GLY A 152 7.20 -4.20 5.63
CA GLY A 152 7.94 -4.42 6.86
C GLY A 152 8.18 -3.12 7.65
N ALA A 153 8.54 -2.04 6.96
CA ALA A 153 8.75 -0.73 7.58
C ALA A 153 7.45 -0.15 8.17
N LEU A 154 6.31 -0.33 7.52
CA LEU A 154 5.00 0.07 8.04
C LEU A 154 4.66 -0.63 9.35
N ILE A 155 4.90 -1.94 9.44
CA ILE A 155 4.69 -2.71 10.67
C ILE A 155 5.61 -2.20 11.78
N LEU A 156 6.90 -2.01 11.50
CA LEU A 156 7.88 -1.51 12.47
C LEU A 156 7.56 -0.08 12.92
N ALA A 157 7.16 0.79 11.99
CA ALA A 157 6.79 2.17 12.28
C ALA A 157 5.59 2.26 13.21
N ARG A 158 4.55 1.45 12.98
CA ARG A 158 3.39 1.35 13.87
C ARG A 158 3.77 0.83 15.26
N ALA A 159 4.58 -0.22 15.32
CA ALA A 159 5.03 -0.79 16.60
C ALA A 159 5.86 0.18 17.43
N ARG A 160 6.72 0.98 16.79
CA ARG A 160 7.60 1.96 17.45
C ARG A 160 6.96 3.33 17.62
N ARG A 161 5.84 3.60 16.95
CA ARG A 161 5.23 4.93 16.82
C ARG A 161 6.25 5.96 16.32
N SER A 162 6.98 5.61 15.25
CA SER A 162 8.06 6.38 14.67
C SER A 162 8.12 6.17 13.15
N ILE A 163 8.40 7.24 12.40
CA ILE A 163 8.59 7.16 10.94
C ILE A 163 10.00 6.64 10.56
N GLU A 164 10.91 6.52 11.51
CA GLU A 164 12.30 6.11 11.28
C GLU A 164 12.43 4.86 10.39
N PRO A 165 11.64 3.78 10.53
CA PRO A 165 11.74 2.64 9.63
C PRO A 165 11.46 2.97 8.16
N LEU A 166 10.51 3.87 7.87
CA LEU A 166 10.24 4.34 6.51
C LEU A 166 11.39 5.20 5.97
N GLU A 167 11.96 6.08 6.79
CA GLU A 167 13.12 6.90 6.41
C GLU A 167 14.35 6.05 6.10
N VAL A 168 14.54 4.94 6.82
CA VAL A 168 15.62 3.99 6.54
C VAL A 168 15.42 3.32 5.18
N VAL A 169 14.21 2.84 4.89
CA VAL A 169 13.87 2.21 3.60
C VAL A 169 14.02 3.20 2.46
N GLU A 170 13.48 4.41 2.59
CA GLU A 170 13.60 5.47 1.60
C GLU A 170 15.09 5.76 1.28
N ARG A 171 15.90 6.05 2.30
CA ARG A 171 17.32 6.32 2.14
C ARG A 171 18.08 5.15 1.53
N TYR A 172 17.72 3.92 1.91
CA TYR A 172 18.36 2.72 1.36
C TYR A 172 18.17 2.62 -0.16
N PHE A 173 16.95 2.79 -0.65
CA PHE A 173 16.68 2.71 -2.09
C PHE A 173 17.11 3.97 -2.84
N ALA A 174 16.89 5.15 -2.30
CA ALA A 174 17.29 6.43 -2.91
C ALA A 174 18.80 6.51 -3.23
N THR A 175 19.63 5.82 -2.45
CA THR A 175 21.10 5.78 -2.68
C THR A 175 21.57 4.65 -3.61
N ARG A 176 20.64 3.90 -4.20
CA ARG A 176 20.90 2.76 -5.11
C ARG A 176 20.14 2.91 -6.43
N PRO A 177 20.48 3.94 -7.23
CA PRO A 177 19.80 4.14 -8.51
C PRO A 177 20.06 3.00 -9.47
N PRO A 178 19.17 2.77 -10.45
CA PRO A 178 19.35 1.87 -11.55
C PRO A 178 20.71 2.06 -12.26
N GLY A 179 21.34 0.97 -12.73
CA GLY A 179 22.62 1.01 -13.44
C GLY A 179 23.86 1.23 -12.58
N GLY A 180 23.72 1.39 -11.26
CA GLY A 180 24.87 1.63 -10.35
C GLY A 180 25.71 0.39 -10.02
N ASN A 181 25.35 -0.80 -10.47
CA ASN A 181 26.05 -2.06 -10.13
C ASN A 181 26.80 -2.69 -11.31
N SER A 182 27.19 -1.91 -12.31
CA SER A 182 27.99 -2.41 -13.45
C SER A 182 29.47 -2.08 -13.26
N GLY A 183 30.15 -2.76 -12.32
CA GLY A 183 31.60 -2.70 -12.32
C GLY A 183 32.27 -2.75 -10.95
N ASP A 184 32.26 -3.92 -10.33
CA ASP A 184 33.47 -4.39 -9.63
C ASP A 184 33.36 -5.92 -9.40
N GLY A 185 33.79 -6.67 -10.38
CA GLY A 185 33.84 -8.12 -10.36
C GLY A 185 34.76 -8.65 -11.44
N GLY A 186 35.96 -8.06 -11.54
CA GLY A 186 36.94 -8.51 -12.52
C GLY A 186 38.37 -8.14 -12.11
N ASN A 187 38.95 -8.93 -11.25
CA ASN A 187 40.33 -9.37 -11.41
C ASN A 187 40.68 -10.49 -10.42
#